data_1dad2791d885f8abfbaf7289dce75da8
#
_entry.id   1dad2791d885f8abfbaf7289dce75da8
#
_cell.length_a   1.000
_cell.length_b   1.000
_cell.length_c   1.000
_cell.angle_alpha   90.00
_cell.angle_beta   90.00
_cell.angle_gamma   90.00
#
_symmetry.space_group_name_H-M   'P 1'
#
loop_
_entity.id
_entity.type
_entity.pdbx_description
1 polymer ?
#
loop_
_entity_poly.entity_id
_entity_poly.type
_entity_poly.pdbx_seq_one_letter_code
_entity_poly.pdbx_strand_id
1 'polypeptide(L)' 'MENKEYLLSFFVIDNNGNEIDSNIISIEALDERDARTKSMIFLQKIYKGNRWEIESITLAE' A
#
# COMPACT_ATOMS: atom_id res chain seq x y z
N MET A 1 -6.19 -9.89 20.02
CA MET A 1 -5.03 -10.07 19.16
C MET A 1 -4.33 -8.73 18.96
N GLU A 2 -3.02 -8.78 18.84
CA GLU A 2 -2.24 -7.56 18.71
C GLU A 2 -2.01 -7.23 17.25
N ASN A 3 -2.09 -5.96 16.93
CA ASN A 3 -1.72 -5.48 15.60
C ASN A 3 -0.20 -5.53 15.44
N LYS A 4 0.21 -5.81 14.22
CA LYS A 4 1.62 -5.77 13.84
C LYS A 4 1.80 -4.63 12.85
N GLU A 5 3.03 -4.15 12.77
CA GLU A 5 3.35 -3.08 11.84
C GLU A 5 3.88 -3.69 10.53
N TYR A 6 3.32 -3.27 9.42
CA TYR A 6 3.77 -3.71 8.10
C TYR A 6 4.22 -2.51 7.29
N LEU A 7 5.21 -2.73 6.46
CA LEU A 7 5.69 -1.71 5.52
C LEU A 7 5.10 -1.99 4.16
N LEU A 8 4.34 -1.01 3.67
CA LEU A 8 3.72 -1.08 2.35
C LEU A 8 4.57 -0.26 1.38
N SER A 9 5.12 -0.93 0.38
CA SER A 9 5.81 -0.27 -0.72
C SER A 9 4.89 -0.29 -1.93
N PHE A 10 4.69 0.87 -2.54
CA PHE A 10 3.75 0.99 -3.66
C PHE A 10 4.22 2.06 -4.63
N PHE A 11 3.64 2.05 -5.82
CA PHE A 11 3.88 3.11 -6.79
C PHE A 11 2.59 3.44 -7.51
N VAL A 12 2.53 4.67 -8.02
CA VAL A 12 1.37 5.22 -8.70
C VAL A 12 1.73 5.44 -10.17
N ILE A 13 0.81 5.09 -11.06
CA ILE A 13 1.03 5.11 -12.49
C ILE A 13 0.03 6.07 -13.13
N ASP A 14 0.49 6.89 -14.07
CA ASP A 14 -0.41 7.78 -14.80
C ASP A 14 -1.10 7.04 -15.96
N ASN A 15 -1.92 7.76 -16.71
CA ASN A 15 -2.70 7.18 -17.80
C ASN A 15 -1.83 6.67 -18.95
N ASN A 16 -0.60 7.10 -19.01
CA ASN A 16 0.34 6.68 -20.06
C ASN A 16 1.21 5.51 -19.61
N GLY A 17 1.00 5.02 -18.39
CA GLY A 17 1.78 3.91 -17.87
C GLY A 17 3.09 4.31 -17.24
N ASN A 18 3.31 5.59 -17.00
CA ASN A 18 4.53 6.07 -16.38
C ASN A 18 4.37 6.17 -14.87
N GLU A 19 5.40 5.78 -14.15
CA GLU A 19 5.39 5.92 -12.69
C GLU A 19 5.54 7.41 -12.34
N ILE A 20 4.59 7.93 -11.57
CA ILE A 20 4.59 9.33 -11.19
C ILE A 20 4.89 9.53 -9.71
N ASP A 21 4.79 8.47 -8.93
CA ASP A 21 5.06 8.56 -7.49
C ASP A 21 5.33 7.17 -6.94
N SER A 22 6.10 7.11 -5.88
CA SER A 22 6.33 5.86 -5.15
C SER A 22 6.64 6.20 -3.70
N ASN A 23 6.29 5.29 -2.80
CA ASN A 23 6.49 5.57 -1.39
C ASN A 23 6.44 4.28 -0.58
N ILE A 24 6.92 4.38 0.66
CA ILE A 24 6.83 3.30 1.62
C ILE A 24 6.17 3.88 2.86
N ILE A 25 5.07 3.25 3.28
CA ILE A 25 4.34 3.70 4.47
C ILE A 25 4.13 2.55 5.43
N SER A 26 3.86 2.90 6.68
CA SER A 26 3.62 1.93 7.74
C SER A 26 2.11 1.73 7.91
N ILE A 27 1.70 0.47 8.02
CA ILE A 27 0.30 0.10 8.21
C ILE A 27 0.22 -0.90 9.35
N GLU A 28 -0.68 -0.66 10.29
CA GLU A 28 -0.94 -1.60 11.37
C GLU A 28 -2.05 -2.55 10.98
N ALA A 29 -1.80 -3.84 11.17
CA ALA A 29 -2.75 -4.88 10.76
C ALA A 29 -2.55 -6.13 11.59
N LEU A 30 -3.54 -7.02 11.55
CA LEU A 30 -3.49 -8.26 12.31
C LEU A 30 -2.52 -9.27 11.67
N ASP A 31 -2.49 -9.31 10.34
CA ASP A 31 -1.63 -10.20 9.58
C ASP A 31 -1.43 -9.60 8.19
N GLU A 32 -0.72 -10.33 7.34
CA GLU A 32 -0.39 -9.84 6.00
C GLU A 32 -1.65 -9.64 5.15
N ARG A 33 -2.62 -10.53 5.25
CA ARG A 33 -3.86 -10.42 4.49
C ARG A 33 -4.62 -9.15 4.90
N ASP A 34 -4.70 -8.90 6.20
CA ASP A 34 -5.35 -7.70 6.72
C ASP A 34 -4.60 -6.46 6.26
N ALA A 35 -3.28 -6.51 6.27
CA ALA A 35 -2.45 -5.41 5.80
C ALA A 35 -2.71 -5.10 4.34
N ARG A 36 -2.85 -6.14 3.51
CA ARG A 36 -3.12 -5.96 2.08
C ARG A 36 -4.48 -5.31 1.86
N THR A 37 -5.49 -5.78 2.58
CA THR A 37 -6.84 -5.21 2.48
C THR A 37 -6.85 -3.74 2.87
N LYS A 38 -6.21 -3.42 3.99
CA LYS A 38 -6.14 -2.04 4.47
C LYS A 38 -5.35 -1.16 3.50
N SER A 39 -4.29 -1.71 2.92
CA SER A 39 -3.48 -0.98 1.94
C SER A 39 -4.28 -0.63 0.70
N MET A 40 -5.08 -1.56 0.20
CA MET A 40 -5.91 -1.31 -0.98
C MET A 40 -6.93 -0.21 -0.70
N ILE A 41 -7.57 -0.26 0.45
CA ILE A 41 -8.54 0.77 0.84
C ILE A 41 -7.87 2.12 0.94
N PHE A 42 -6.70 2.18 1.56
CA PHE A 42 -5.93 3.40 1.72
C PHE A 42 -5.56 4.00 0.36
N LEU A 43 -5.01 3.17 -0.53
CA LEU A 43 -4.55 3.65 -1.84
C LEU A 43 -5.70 4.11 -2.71
N GLN A 44 -6.84 3.43 -2.66
CA GLN A 44 -8.02 3.84 -3.41
C GLN A 44 -8.53 5.20 -2.94
N LYS A 45 -8.39 5.46 -1.65
CA LYS A 45 -8.86 6.72 -1.07
C LYS A 45 -7.94 7.88 -1.40
N ILE A 46 -6.63 7.66 -1.28
CA ILE A 46 -5.63 8.72 -1.46
C ILE A 46 -5.36 9.01 -2.92
N TYR A 47 -5.32 7.97 -3.75
CA TYR A 47 -4.99 8.10 -5.17
C TYR A 47 -6.21 7.83 -6.04
N LYS A 48 -7.33 8.40 -5.65
CA LYS A 48 -8.57 8.28 -6.40
C LYS A 48 -8.38 8.84 -7.81
N GLY A 49 -8.72 8.03 -8.81
CA GLY A 49 -8.58 8.43 -10.19
C GLY A 49 -7.24 8.07 -10.82
N ASN A 50 -6.31 7.58 -10.04
CA ASN A 50 -5.03 7.10 -10.53
C ASN A 50 -4.93 5.59 -10.41
N ARG A 51 -4.03 5.01 -11.19
CA ARG A 51 -3.70 3.59 -11.04
C ARG A 51 -2.54 3.48 -10.06
N TRP A 52 -2.56 2.42 -9.26
CA TRP A 52 -1.50 2.17 -8.30
C TRP A 52 -1.26 0.67 -8.23
N GLU A 53 -0.05 0.30 -7.82
CA GLU A 53 0.28 -1.09 -7.61
C GLU A 53 1.08 -1.26 -6.33
N ILE A 54 0.79 -2.33 -5.62
CA ILE A 54 1.52 -2.69 -4.40
C ILE A 54 2.75 -3.48 -4.83
N GLU A 55 3.92 -2.98 -4.49
CA GLU A 55 5.16 -3.65 -4.77
C GLU A 55 5.44 -4.75 -3.76
N SER A 56 5.29 -4.41 -2.47
CA SER A 56 5.53 -5.39 -1.42
C SER A 56 4.85 -4.96 -0.13
N ILE A 57 4.54 -5.94 0.69
CA ILE A 57 4.07 -5.74 2.06
C ILE A 57 4.93 -6.63 2.93
N THR A 58 5.69 -6.03 3.83
CA THR A 58 6.63 -6.79 4.68
C THR A 58 6.41 -6.43 6.13
N LEU A 59 6.62 -7.41 6.99
CA LEU A 59 6.53 -7.19 8.43
C LEU A 59 7.70 -6.33 8.88
N ALA A 60 7.38 -5.23 9.57
CA ALA A 60 8.40 -4.34 10.11
C ALA A 60 8.83 -4.86 11.47
N GLU A 61 10.09 -5.15 11.58
CA GLU A 61 10.63 -5.70 12.82
C GLU A 61 11.77 -4.83 13.33
#